data_a538c2a5f8631e0e872d38780749f55f
#
_entry.id   a538c2a5f8631e0e872d38780749f55f
#
_cell.length_a   1.000
_cell.length_b   1.000
_cell.length_c   1.000
_cell.angle_alpha   90.00
_cell.angle_beta   90.00
_cell.angle_gamma   90.00
#
_symmetry.space_group_name_H-M   'P 1'
#
loop_
_entity.id
_entity.type
_entity.pdbx_description
1 polymer ?
#
loop_
_entity_poly.entity_id
_entity_poly.type
_entity_poly.pdbx_seq_one_letter_code
_entity_poly.pdbx_strand_id
1 'polypeptide(L)'
;MNSTENGDAFVLGGRALASRLFIGTGKFGNEGIIRGIAASSGAEVITVALRRVDISNPQGNVLQQIPQTMQILPNTSGARTATEAVRIARLARAAGVGNWIKIEVIADSKYLLPDGYETAKATEILAKEGFVVLPYMNPDLYVARDLANAGAAAIMPLGAPIGSNRGLATKEMVRILLEEIPLPIIVDAGIGRPSQACEAMEMGAAACLVNTAIATASDPVCMGTAFGEAVRAGRKAYLAGLGRVLSNGAEASSPEEMHLTGFLSEGATNGPQTAGR
;
A
#
# COMPACT_ATOMS: atom_id res chain seq x y z
N MET A 1 -22.02 -2.89 17.77
CA MET A 1 -22.50 -3.24 16.42
C MET A 1 -22.40 -2.00 15.56
N ASN A 2 -21.35 -1.90 14.91
CA ASN A 2 -20.93 -1.42 13.59
C ASN A 2 -21.69 -0.24 12.97
N SER A 3 -21.36 0.98 13.42
CA SER A 3 -21.68 2.22 12.71
C SER A 3 -20.48 2.82 11.92
N THR A 4 -19.34 2.12 11.84
CA THR A 4 -18.12 2.60 11.17
C THR A 4 -17.86 1.98 9.81
N GLU A 5 -18.67 1.00 9.36
CA GLU A 5 -18.40 0.29 8.09
C GLU A 5 -18.97 0.99 6.84
N ASN A 6 -19.87 1.95 6.97
CA ASN A 6 -20.51 2.58 5.80
C ASN A 6 -19.81 3.84 5.25
N GLY A 7 -18.75 4.33 5.89
CA GLY A 7 -18.06 5.58 5.49
C GLY A 7 -16.67 5.41 4.85
N ASP A 8 -16.06 4.23 4.90
CA ASP A 8 -14.69 3.97 4.44
C ASP A 8 -14.64 3.01 3.22
N ALA A 9 -15.56 3.17 2.29
CA ALA A 9 -15.56 2.36 1.06
C ALA A 9 -14.33 2.69 0.20
N PHE A 10 -13.53 1.67 -0.14
CA PHE A 10 -12.44 1.81 -1.10
C PHE A 10 -12.93 1.37 -2.48
N VAL A 11 -13.19 2.36 -3.34
CA VAL A 11 -13.62 2.10 -4.71
C VAL A 11 -12.49 2.45 -5.67
N LEU A 12 -12.11 1.50 -6.51
CA LEU A 12 -11.06 1.68 -7.51
C LEU A 12 -11.53 1.13 -8.85
N GLY A 13 -11.45 1.94 -9.91
CA GLY A 13 -11.91 1.56 -11.24
C GLY A 13 -13.36 1.07 -11.28
N GLY A 14 -14.24 1.63 -10.44
CA GLY A 14 -15.65 1.24 -10.32
C GLY A 14 -15.91 -0.02 -9.48
N ARG A 15 -14.87 -0.69 -8.99
CA ARG A 15 -14.99 -1.88 -8.12
C ARG A 15 -14.81 -1.49 -6.65
N ALA A 16 -15.76 -1.86 -5.81
CA ALA A 16 -15.61 -1.79 -4.37
C ALA A 16 -14.68 -2.91 -3.88
N LEU A 17 -13.70 -2.54 -3.06
CA LEU A 17 -12.72 -3.43 -2.46
C LEU A 17 -12.87 -3.39 -0.93
N ALA A 18 -13.00 -4.54 -0.29
CA ALA A 18 -13.01 -4.67 1.15
C ALA A 18 -11.59 -4.71 1.73
N SER A 19 -10.62 -5.12 0.92
CA SER A 19 -9.22 -5.19 1.32
C SER A 19 -8.39 -4.05 0.73
N ARG A 20 -7.50 -3.51 1.57
CA ARG A 20 -6.50 -2.50 1.18
C ARG A 20 -5.10 -3.10 1.05
N LEU A 21 -4.98 -4.43 1.09
CA LEU A 21 -3.76 -5.15 0.78
C LEU A 21 -3.82 -5.70 -0.64
N PHE A 22 -2.87 -5.30 -1.47
CA PHE A 22 -2.60 -5.88 -2.79
C PHE A 22 -1.39 -6.79 -2.67
N ILE A 23 -1.41 -7.91 -3.36
CA ILE A 23 -0.29 -8.85 -3.38
C ILE A 23 0.21 -9.07 -4.81
N GLY A 24 1.36 -9.71 -4.94
CA GLY A 24 1.91 -10.06 -6.26
C GLY A 24 2.14 -11.56 -6.40
N THR A 25 2.45 -11.99 -7.63
CA THR A 25 2.79 -13.39 -7.96
C THR A 25 4.28 -13.65 -8.08
N GLY A 26 5.12 -12.61 -7.91
CA GLY A 26 6.56 -12.74 -8.14
C GLY A 26 7.30 -13.44 -7.00
N LYS A 27 8.40 -14.13 -7.33
CA LYS A 27 9.36 -14.74 -6.39
C LYS A 27 8.86 -15.94 -5.56
N PHE A 28 7.63 -16.43 -5.74
CA PHE A 28 7.21 -17.67 -5.08
C PHE A 28 7.91 -18.87 -5.70
N GLY A 29 8.47 -19.74 -4.86
CA GLY A 29 9.09 -20.99 -5.30
C GLY A 29 8.07 -22.04 -5.80
N ASN A 30 6.83 -21.92 -5.33
CA ASN A 30 5.69 -22.74 -5.73
C ASN A 30 4.47 -21.86 -5.91
N GLU A 31 3.92 -21.79 -7.11
CA GLU A 31 2.74 -20.97 -7.42
C GLU A 31 1.45 -21.49 -6.71
N GLY A 32 1.39 -22.76 -6.35
CA GLY A 32 0.27 -23.32 -5.59
C GLY A 32 0.01 -22.68 -4.24
N ILE A 33 1.03 -22.01 -3.67
CA ILE A 33 0.90 -21.30 -2.39
C ILE A 33 0.06 -20.00 -2.50
N ILE A 34 -0.11 -19.47 -3.73
CA ILE A 34 -0.82 -18.19 -3.97
C ILE A 34 -2.25 -18.23 -3.40
N ARG A 35 -2.95 -19.35 -3.57
CA ARG A 35 -4.31 -19.53 -3.02
C ARG A 35 -4.35 -19.43 -1.50
N GLY A 36 -3.37 -20.05 -0.84
CA GLY A 36 -3.24 -19.99 0.62
C GLY A 36 -2.98 -18.56 1.11
N ILE A 37 -2.08 -17.85 0.44
CA ILE A 37 -1.75 -16.46 0.77
C ILE A 37 -2.96 -15.53 0.53
N ALA A 38 -3.65 -15.68 -0.60
CA ALA A 38 -4.84 -14.90 -0.90
C ALA A 38 -5.92 -15.09 0.17
N ALA A 39 -6.19 -16.33 0.55
CA ALA A 39 -7.19 -16.66 1.56
C ALA A 39 -6.80 -16.14 2.95
N SER A 40 -5.55 -16.29 3.36
CA SER A 40 -5.07 -15.93 4.70
C SER A 40 -4.90 -14.42 4.88
N SER A 41 -4.44 -13.72 3.85
CA SER A 41 -4.22 -12.27 3.89
C SER A 41 -5.50 -11.45 3.72
N GLY A 42 -6.53 -12.04 3.11
CA GLY A 42 -7.75 -11.34 2.70
C GLY A 42 -7.53 -10.37 1.54
N ALA A 43 -6.43 -10.50 0.79
CA ALA A 43 -6.17 -9.65 -0.37
C ALA A 43 -7.18 -9.93 -1.49
N GLU A 44 -7.67 -8.87 -2.15
CA GLU A 44 -8.62 -8.96 -3.27
C GLU A 44 -8.03 -8.56 -4.61
N VAL A 45 -6.83 -7.98 -4.62
CA VAL A 45 -6.12 -7.59 -5.84
C VAL A 45 -4.76 -8.28 -5.87
N ILE A 46 -4.43 -8.86 -7.05
CA ILE A 46 -3.14 -9.55 -7.26
C ILE A 46 -2.48 -9.08 -8.54
N THR A 47 -1.20 -8.69 -8.46
CA THR A 47 -0.44 -8.31 -9.65
C THR A 47 0.22 -9.51 -10.32
N VAL A 48 0.21 -9.49 -11.65
CA VAL A 48 0.82 -10.51 -12.49
C VAL A 48 1.69 -9.86 -13.57
N ALA A 49 2.96 -10.24 -13.64
CA ALA A 49 3.80 -9.84 -14.76
C ALA A 49 3.40 -10.63 -16.02
N LEU A 50 2.89 -9.95 -17.03
CA LEU A 50 2.35 -10.61 -18.22
C LEU A 50 3.39 -11.48 -18.94
N ARG A 51 4.67 -11.09 -18.91
CA ARG A 51 5.78 -11.91 -19.46
C ARG A 51 5.92 -13.29 -18.83
N ARG A 52 5.27 -13.54 -17.67
CA ARG A 52 5.24 -14.84 -16.98
C ARG A 52 3.98 -15.65 -17.30
N VAL A 53 3.07 -15.08 -18.07
CA VAL A 53 1.83 -15.76 -18.48
C VAL A 53 2.12 -16.52 -19.77
N ASP A 54 2.18 -17.84 -19.68
CA ASP A 54 2.27 -18.70 -20.86
C ASP A 54 0.86 -19.02 -21.37
N ILE A 55 0.45 -18.29 -22.41
CA ILE A 55 -0.86 -18.47 -23.04
C ILE A 55 -0.94 -19.82 -23.77
N SER A 56 0.19 -20.39 -24.18
CA SER A 56 0.27 -21.65 -24.91
C SER A 56 0.19 -22.89 -24.01
N ASN A 57 0.50 -22.74 -22.70
CA ASN A 57 0.43 -23.81 -21.72
C ASN A 57 -0.58 -23.49 -20.60
N PRO A 58 -1.87 -23.80 -20.79
CA PRO A 58 -2.90 -23.49 -19.81
C PRO A 58 -2.66 -24.13 -18.43
N GLN A 59 -2.06 -25.32 -18.38
CA GLN A 59 -1.89 -26.06 -17.12
C GLN A 59 -0.72 -25.54 -16.26
N GLY A 60 0.26 -24.87 -16.84
CA GLY A 60 1.39 -24.22 -16.14
C GLY A 60 1.21 -22.71 -15.93
N ASN A 61 0.01 -22.20 -16.16
CA ASN A 61 -0.21 -20.75 -16.12
C ASN A 61 -0.53 -20.27 -14.70
N VAL A 62 0.25 -19.32 -14.21
CA VAL A 62 0.06 -18.67 -12.90
C VAL A 62 -1.39 -18.15 -12.71
N LEU A 63 -2.07 -17.77 -13.79
CA LEU A 63 -3.45 -17.28 -13.72
C LEU A 63 -4.43 -18.32 -13.16
N GLN A 64 -4.16 -19.62 -13.35
CA GLN A 64 -5.01 -20.69 -12.80
C GLN A 64 -4.86 -20.88 -11.29
N GLN A 65 -3.77 -20.39 -10.72
CA GLN A 65 -3.52 -20.41 -9.27
C GLN A 65 -4.19 -19.25 -8.55
N ILE A 66 -4.70 -18.27 -9.30
CA ILE A 66 -5.36 -17.09 -8.74
C ILE A 66 -6.85 -17.41 -8.52
N PRO A 67 -7.39 -17.19 -7.30
CA PRO A 67 -8.82 -17.30 -7.07
C PRO A 67 -9.63 -16.39 -8.00
N GLN A 68 -10.73 -16.90 -8.56
CA GLN A 68 -11.57 -16.14 -9.50
C GLN A 68 -12.22 -14.90 -8.87
N THR A 69 -12.30 -14.85 -7.55
CA THR A 69 -12.83 -13.70 -6.81
C THR A 69 -11.88 -12.51 -6.79
N MET A 70 -10.58 -12.75 -7.04
CA MET A 70 -9.56 -11.69 -7.03
C MET A 70 -9.59 -10.86 -8.31
N GLN A 71 -9.36 -9.57 -8.15
CA GLN A 71 -9.06 -8.68 -9.27
C GLN A 71 -7.62 -8.89 -9.72
N ILE A 72 -7.44 -9.33 -10.93
CA ILE A 72 -6.10 -9.40 -11.54
C ILE A 72 -5.71 -7.99 -11.97
N LEU A 73 -4.49 -7.60 -11.60
CA LEU A 73 -3.83 -6.37 -11.99
C LEU A 73 -2.56 -6.73 -12.79
N PRO A 74 -2.66 -6.95 -14.12
CA PRO A 74 -1.48 -7.18 -14.93
C PRO A 74 -0.52 -6.01 -14.83
N ASN A 75 0.79 -6.26 -14.88
CA ASN A 75 1.79 -5.21 -14.95
C ASN A 75 2.62 -5.29 -16.24
N THR A 76 3.19 -4.15 -16.61
CA THR A 76 4.02 -4.02 -17.82
C THR A 76 5.50 -4.27 -17.55
N SER A 77 5.81 -5.03 -16.49
CA SER A 77 7.19 -5.36 -16.11
C SER A 77 8.02 -5.88 -17.28
N GLY A 78 9.14 -5.24 -17.52
CA GLY A 78 10.02 -5.48 -18.65
C GLY A 78 9.91 -4.42 -19.75
N ALA A 79 8.89 -3.56 -19.73
CA ALA A 79 8.81 -2.41 -20.63
C ALA A 79 9.89 -1.38 -20.26
N ARG A 80 10.57 -0.87 -21.30
CA ARG A 80 11.61 0.15 -21.20
C ARG A 80 11.15 1.49 -21.77
N THR A 81 10.01 1.49 -22.47
CA THR A 81 9.39 2.64 -23.13
C THR A 81 7.87 2.61 -22.97
N ALA A 82 7.22 3.75 -23.14
CA ALA A 82 5.76 3.85 -23.19
C ALA A 82 5.14 2.93 -24.25
N THR A 83 5.75 2.86 -25.43
CA THR A 83 5.28 2.03 -26.54
C THR A 83 5.25 0.54 -26.17
N GLU A 84 6.29 0.06 -25.48
CA GLU A 84 6.33 -1.32 -25.00
C GLU A 84 5.28 -1.57 -23.92
N ALA A 85 5.13 -0.65 -22.96
CA ALA A 85 4.12 -0.75 -21.91
C ALA A 85 2.70 -0.81 -22.49
N VAL A 86 2.37 0.07 -23.44
CA VAL A 86 1.08 0.09 -24.12
C VAL A 86 0.84 -1.21 -24.88
N ARG A 87 1.84 -1.73 -25.58
CA ARG A 87 1.75 -3.02 -26.27
C ARG A 87 1.43 -4.16 -25.30
N ILE A 88 2.13 -4.24 -24.16
CA ILE A 88 1.92 -5.26 -23.14
C ILE A 88 0.50 -5.16 -22.57
N ALA A 89 0.02 -3.96 -22.25
CA ALA A 89 -1.33 -3.74 -21.74
C ALA A 89 -2.43 -4.20 -22.72
N ARG A 90 -2.27 -3.87 -24.01
CA ARG A 90 -3.20 -4.31 -25.06
C ARG A 90 -3.20 -5.84 -25.23
N LEU A 91 -2.04 -6.48 -25.13
CA LEU A 91 -1.93 -7.95 -25.14
C LEU A 91 -2.64 -8.58 -23.92
N ALA A 92 -2.50 -8.00 -22.71
CA ALA A 92 -3.21 -8.48 -21.53
C ALA A 92 -4.73 -8.44 -21.73
N ARG A 93 -5.26 -7.33 -22.26
CA ARG A 93 -6.68 -7.18 -22.57
C ARG A 93 -7.15 -8.15 -23.65
N ALA A 94 -6.38 -8.30 -24.72
CA ALA A 94 -6.70 -9.25 -25.78
C ALA A 94 -6.68 -10.72 -25.31
N ALA A 95 -5.85 -11.04 -24.31
CA ALA A 95 -5.83 -12.34 -23.64
C ALA A 95 -6.97 -12.54 -22.62
N GLY A 96 -7.90 -11.59 -22.49
CA GLY A 96 -9.05 -11.70 -21.60
C GLY A 96 -8.76 -11.45 -20.12
N VAL A 97 -7.58 -10.89 -19.78
CA VAL A 97 -7.21 -10.64 -18.38
C VAL A 97 -7.95 -9.42 -17.78
N GLY A 98 -8.60 -8.62 -18.62
CA GLY A 98 -9.37 -7.45 -18.20
C GLY A 98 -8.73 -6.13 -18.63
N ASN A 99 -9.26 -5.02 -18.07
CA ASN A 99 -8.85 -3.66 -18.41
C ASN A 99 -8.09 -2.94 -17.29
N TRP A 100 -7.78 -3.60 -16.19
CA TRP A 100 -6.87 -3.05 -15.17
C TRP A 100 -5.43 -3.23 -15.61
N ILE A 101 -4.58 -2.26 -15.34
CA ILE A 101 -3.16 -2.34 -15.69
C ILE A 101 -2.30 -1.53 -14.73
N LYS A 102 -1.25 -2.14 -14.21
CA LYS A 102 -0.17 -1.45 -13.50
C LYS A 102 0.94 -1.13 -14.49
N ILE A 103 1.21 0.15 -14.68
CA ILE A 103 2.29 0.59 -15.57
C ILE A 103 3.61 0.56 -14.83
N GLU A 104 4.56 -0.20 -15.37
CA GLU A 104 5.96 -0.20 -14.97
C GLU A 104 6.80 0.05 -16.22
N VAL A 105 7.39 1.25 -16.36
CA VAL A 105 8.37 1.54 -17.41
C VAL A 105 9.72 1.76 -16.73
N ILE A 106 10.64 0.82 -16.93
CA ILE A 106 11.91 0.77 -16.21
C ILE A 106 13.03 0.52 -17.23
N ALA A 107 13.77 1.57 -17.58
CA ALA A 107 14.90 1.48 -18.50
C ALA A 107 16.16 0.92 -17.82
N ASP A 108 16.37 1.24 -16.54
CA ASP A 108 17.51 0.79 -15.74
C ASP A 108 17.20 -0.46 -14.91
N SER A 109 17.87 -1.57 -15.24
CA SER A 109 17.66 -2.84 -14.53
C SER A 109 18.40 -2.96 -13.18
N LYS A 110 19.31 -2.02 -12.86
CA LYS A 110 20.12 -2.09 -11.64
C LYS A 110 19.34 -1.64 -10.40
N TYR A 111 18.67 -0.51 -10.50
CA TYR A 111 17.92 0.06 -9.36
C TYR A 111 16.41 -0.13 -9.48
N LEU A 112 15.90 -0.53 -10.64
CA LEU A 112 14.49 -0.74 -10.94
C LEU A 112 13.63 0.50 -10.63
N LEU A 113 14.18 1.69 -10.93
CA LEU A 113 13.47 2.95 -10.78
C LEU A 113 12.64 3.25 -12.03
N PRO A 114 11.38 3.70 -11.86
CA PRO A 114 10.50 3.99 -12.97
C PRO A 114 10.87 5.30 -13.67
N ASP A 115 10.71 5.31 -15.00
CA ASP A 115 10.78 6.49 -15.84
C ASP A 115 9.43 7.23 -15.78
N GLY A 116 9.38 8.38 -15.11
CA GLY A 116 8.13 9.14 -14.91
C GLY A 116 7.54 9.68 -16.20
N TYR A 117 8.38 10.12 -17.14
CA TYR A 117 7.93 10.68 -18.42
C TYR A 117 7.32 9.61 -19.33
N GLU A 118 7.98 8.50 -19.50
CA GLU A 118 7.47 7.38 -20.29
C GLU A 118 6.24 6.74 -19.62
N THR A 119 6.20 6.72 -18.28
CA THR A 119 5.03 6.26 -17.50
C THR A 119 3.82 7.16 -17.75
N ALA A 120 4.00 8.49 -17.77
CA ALA A 120 2.91 9.44 -18.03
C ALA A 120 2.35 9.28 -19.45
N LYS A 121 3.21 9.14 -20.46
CA LYS A 121 2.78 8.86 -21.83
C LYS A 121 1.97 7.58 -21.96
N ALA A 122 2.44 6.48 -21.34
CA ALA A 122 1.73 5.21 -21.38
C ALA A 122 0.37 5.33 -20.68
N THR A 123 0.33 6.04 -19.54
CA THR A 123 -0.88 6.29 -18.78
C THR A 123 -1.92 7.02 -19.61
N GLU A 124 -1.55 8.11 -20.28
CA GLU A 124 -2.46 8.92 -21.11
C GLU A 124 -3.08 8.07 -22.23
N ILE A 125 -2.27 7.30 -22.95
CA ILE A 125 -2.76 6.46 -24.04
C ILE A 125 -3.74 5.42 -23.53
N LEU A 126 -3.38 4.70 -22.46
CA LEU A 126 -4.19 3.61 -21.94
C LEU A 126 -5.45 4.08 -21.23
N ALA A 127 -5.41 5.21 -20.53
CA ALA A 127 -6.60 5.82 -19.92
C ALA A 127 -7.63 6.23 -21.01
N LYS A 128 -7.18 6.82 -22.13
CA LYS A 128 -8.05 7.14 -23.28
C LYS A 128 -8.65 5.89 -23.92
N GLU A 129 -7.98 4.74 -23.80
CA GLU A 129 -8.48 3.44 -24.29
C GLU A 129 -9.40 2.72 -23.28
N GLY A 130 -9.73 3.34 -22.15
CA GLY A 130 -10.63 2.81 -21.13
C GLY A 130 -9.99 1.79 -20.18
N PHE A 131 -8.67 1.80 -20.04
CA PHE A 131 -8.01 1.04 -18.98
C PHE A 131 -8.15 1.75 -17.62
N VAL A 132 -8.24 0.96 -16.57
CA VAL A 132 -8.03 1.41 -15.19
C VAL A 132 -6.53 1.37 -14.93
N VAL A 133 -5.87 2.53 -15.01
CA VAL A 133 -4.41 2.63 -15.02
C VAL A 133 -3.88 2.98 -13.64
N LEU A 134 -2.96 2.17 -13.14
CA LEU A 134 -2.25 2.34 -11.88
C LEU A 134 -0.74 2.47 -12.16
N PRO A 135 -0.22 3.69 -12.33
CA PRO A 135 1.19 3.90 -12.67
C PRO A 135 2.10 3.79 -11.44
N TYR A 136 3.15 2.98 -11.56
CA TYR A 136 4.26 2.91 -10.61
C TYR A 136 5.25 4.05 -10.86
N MET A 137 5.63 4.78 -9.79
CA MET A 137 6.43 5.97 -9.92
C MET A 137 7.39 6.19 -8.74
N ASN A 138 8.44 7.00 -8.96
CA ASN A 138 9.16 7.62 -7.86
C ASN A 138 8.24 8.65 -7.18
N PRO A 139 8.25 8.80 -5.86
CA PRO A 139 7.38 9.77 -5.18
C PRO A 139 7.86 11.21 -5.45
N ASP A 140 7.38 11.77 -6.54
CA ASP A 140 7.58 13.14 -7.00
C ASP A 140 6.22 13.79 -7.24
N LEU A 141 5.99 14.96 -6.65
CA LEU A 141 4.70 15.64 -6.70
C LEU A 141 4.29 16.04 -8.12
N TYR A 142 5.22 16.54 -8.92
CA TYR A 142 4.90 16.99 -10.27
C TYR A 142 4.62 15.83 -11.19
N VAL A 143 5.40 14.75 -11.11
CA VAL A 143 5.12 13.51 -11.83
C VAL A 143 3.76 12.93 -11.42
N ALA A 144 3.41 12.97 -10.13
CA ALA A 144 2.09 12.51 -9.67
C ALA A 144 0.95 13.34 -10.25
N ARG A 145 1.12 14.67 -10.35
CA ARG A 145 0.15 15.57 -11.01
C ARG A 145 0.01 15.27 -12.50
N ASP A 146 1.12 15.04 -13.18
CA ASP A 146 1.11 14.67 -14.61
C ASP A 146 0.38 13.33 -14.83
N LEU A 147 0.62 12.34 -13.98
CA LEU A 147 -0.07 11.06 -14.02
C LEU A 147 -1.57 11.19 -13.73
N ALA A 148 -1.96 12.02 -12.77
CA ALA A 148 -3.36 12.31 -12.49
C ALA A 148 -4.04 12.98 -13.70
N ASN A 149 -3.40 13.98 -14.31
CA ASN A 149 -3.88 14.66 -15.52
C ASN A 149 -3.94 13.71 -16.74
N ALA A 150 -3.04 12.74 -16.81
CA ALA A 150 -3.03 11.69 -17.84
C ALA A 150 -4.17 10.67 -17.67
N GLY A 151 -4.95 10.72 -16.58
CA GLY A 151 -6.12 9.87 -16.35
C GLY A 151 -5.82 8.61 -15.54
N ALA A 152 -4.80 8.62 -14.70
CA ALA A 152 -4.57 7.53 -13.74
C ALA A 152 -5.78 7.34 -12.81
N ALA A 153 -6.09 6.09 -12.46
CA ALA A 153 -7.14 5.74 -11.50
C ALA A 153 -6.64 5.76 -10.04
N ALA A 154 -5.35 5.57 -9.84
CA ALA A 154 -4.63 5.68 -8.58
C ALA A 154 -3.17 5.98 -8.88
N ILE A 155 -2.39 6.43 -7.90
CA ILE A 155 -0.95 6.65 -8.00
C ILE A 155 -0.23 5.62 -7.13
N MET A 156 0.82 5.00 -7.67
CA MET A 156 1.58 3.95 -6.98
C MET A 156 3.04 4.37 -6.71
N PRO A 157 3.29 5.23 -5.70
CA PRO A 157 4.65 5.62 -5.34
C PRO A 157 5.39 4.46 -4.68
N LEU A 158 6.69 4.33 -4.96
CA LEU A 158 7.55 3.40 -4.25
C LEU A 158 7.85 3.88 -2.81
N GLY A 159 7.79 2.97 -1.84
CA GLY A 159 8.33 3.20 -0.50
C GLY A 159 9.86 3.06 -0.48
N ALA A 160 10.40 2.11 -1.24
CA ALA A 160 11.81 1.89 -1.51
C ALA A 160 11.95 1.07 -2.81
N PRO A 161 13.13 0.93 -3.41
CA PRO A 161 13.32 0.18 -4.64
C PRO A 161 12.74 -1.23 -4.60
N ILE A 162 12.20 -1.69 -5.74
CA ILE A 162 11.57 -3.02 -5.88
C ILE A 162 12.47 -4.12 -5.30
N GLY A 163 11.90 -4.98 -4.46
CA GLY A 163 12.57 -6.16 -3.93
C GLY A 163 13.60 -5.88 -2.84
N SER A 164 13.71 -4.64 -2.36
CA SER A 164 14.72 -4.23 -1.37
C SER A 164 14.33 -4.52 0.08
N ASN A 165 13.04 -4.64 0.42
CA ASN A 165 12.49 -4.77 1.78
C ASN A 165 12.98 -3.67 2.75
N ARG A 166 13.32 -2.46 2.21
CA ARG A 166 13.87 -1.34 3.00
C ARG A 166 12.82 -0.47 3.68
N GLY A 167 11.55 -0.77 3.45
CA GLY A 167 10.42 -0.08 4.07
C GLY A 167 10.04 1.23 3.38
N LEU A 168 9.64 2.21 4.19
CA LEU A 168 9.18 3.53 3.73
C LEU A 168 10.33 4.54 3.70
N ALA A 169 11.39 4.26 2.94
CA ALA A 169 12.53 5.17 2.80
C ALA A 169 12.15 6.53 2.20
N THR A 170 11.03 6.59 1.48
CA THR A 170 10.48 7.80 0.85
C THR A 170 9.29 8.38 1.61
N LYS A 171 9.14 8.07 2.91
CA LYS A 171 7.98 8.40 3.74
C LYS A 171 7.52 9.85 3.61
N GLU A 172 8.45 10.81 3.73
CA GLU A 172 8.09 12.23 3.67
C GLU A 172 7.56 12.65 2.30
N MET A 173 8.11 12.09 1.23
CA MET A 173 7.63 12.35 -0.13
C MET A 173 6.24 11.73 -0.34
N VAL A 174 6.02 10.51 0.17
CA VAL A 174 4.70 9.87 0.13
C VAL A 174 3.67 10.68 0.91
N ARG A 175 4.03 11.26 2.06
CA ARG A 175 3.15 12.15 2.85
C ARG A 175 2.69 13.35 2.03
N ILE A 176 3.61 13.99 1.30
CA ILE A 176 3.26 15.11 0.40
C ILE A 176 2.25 14.65 -0.67
N LEU A 177 2.43 13.46 -1.25
CA LEU A 177 1.48 12.95 -2.24
C LEU A 177 0.10 12.68 -1.63
N LEU A 178 0.04 12.18 -0.40
CA LEU A 178 -1.22 11.95 0.33
C LEU A 178 -1.99 13.24 0.60
N GLU A 179 -1.28 14.35 0.83
CA GLU A 179 -1.87 15.67 1.09
C GLU A 179 -2.32 16.38 -0.21
N GLU A 180 -1.58 16.21 -1.30
CA GLU A 180 -1.69 17.05 -2.50
C GLU A 180 -2.41 16.39 -3.68
N ILE A 181 -2.48 15.07 -3.73
CA ILE A 181 -3.03 14.34 -4.87
C ILE A 181 -4.44 13.83 -4.55
N PRO A 182 -5.48 14.22 -5.33
CA PRO A 182 -6.86 13.84 -5.06
C PRO A 182 -7.20 12.41 -5.50
N LEU A 183 -6.22 11.60 -5.89
CA LEU A 183 -6.39 10.21 -6.28
C LEU A 183 -5.96 9.28 -5.16
N PRO A 184 -6.46 8.02 -5.12
CA PRO A 184 -5.96 7.03 -4.19
C PRO A 184 -4.45 6.82 -4.34
N ILE A 185 -3.71 6.91 -3.24
CA ILE A 185 -2.28 6.61 -3.19
C ILE A 185 -2.11 5.20 -2.66
N ILE A 186 -1.48 4.34 -3.45
CA ILE A 186 -1.21 2.94 -3.12
C ILE A 186 0.30 2.78 -2.99
N VAL A 187 0.81 2.62 -1.78
CA VAL A 187 2.26 2.47 -1.57
C VAL A 187 2.70 1.13 -2.12
N ASP A 188 3.60 1.18 -3.10
CA ASP A 188 4.13 0.02 -3.82
C ASP A 188 5.63 -0.10 -3.60
N ALA A 189 6.14 -1.33 -3.62
CA ALA A 189 7.55 -1.66 -3.47
C ALA A 189 8.22 -1.22 -2.16
N GLY A 190 9.23 -1.96 -1.76
CA GLY A 190 10.06 -1.64 -0.60
C GLY A 190 9.51 -2.08 0.74
N ILE A 191 8.20 -2.21 0.93
CA ILE A 191 7.61 -2.67 2.20
C ILE A 191 8.12 -4.07 2.52
N GLY A 192 8.83 -4.21 3.65
CA GLY A 192 9.49 -5.45 4.05
C GLY A 192 8.96 -6.06 5.34
N ARG A 193 8.12 -5.31 6.09
CA ARG A 193 7.57 -5.74 7.38
C ARG A 193 6.12 -5.31 7.52
N PRO A 194 5.28 -6.08 8.23
CA PRO A 194 3.90 -5.70 8.53
C PRO A 194 3.77 -4.33 9.19
N SER A 195 4.67 -3.97 10.12
CA SER A 195 4.69 -2.65 10.77
C SER A 195 4.83 -1.48 9.79
N GLN A 196 5.57 -1.66 8.70
CA GLN A 196 5.74 -0.63 7.67
C GLN A 196 4.47 -0.47 6.81
N ALA A 197 3.74 -1.56 6.55
CA ALA A 197 2.43 -1.48 5.91
C ALA A 197 1.40 -0.81 6.83
N CYS A 198 1.43 -1.11 8.14
CA CYS A 198 0.63 -0.42 9.14
C CYS A 198 0.92 1.09 9.12
N GLU A 199 2.18 1.49 9.18
CA GLU A 199 2.62 2.89 9.11
C GLU A 199 2.13 3.60 7.83
N ALA A 200 2.23 2.97 6.66
CA ALA A 200 1.71 3.54 5.42
C ALA A 200 0.19 3.79 5.50
N MET A 201 -0.55 2.87 6.09
CA MET A 201 -1.99 3.01 6.27
C MET A 201 -2.35 4.06 7.32
N GLU A 202 -1.57 4.20 8.40
CA GLU A 202 -1.70 5.26 9.42
C GLU A 202 -1.46 6.65 8.83
N MET A 203 -0.59 6.77 7.82
CA MET A 203 -0.38 8.01 7.07
C MET A 203 -1.56 8.39 6.16
N GLY A 204 -2.51 7.48 5.92
CA GLY A 204 -3.67 7.71 5.06
C GLY A 204 -3.57 7.09 3.67
N ALA A 205 -2.59 6.22 3.40
CA ALA A 205 -2.55 5.49 2.14
C ALA A 205 -3.87 4.75 1.87
N ALA A 206 -4.30 4.72 0.61
CA ALA A 206 -5.51 4.01 0.21
C ALA A 206 -5.33 2.49 0.29
N ALA A 207 -4.12 2.01 -0.04
CA ALA A 207 -3.75 0.59 0.01
C ALA A 207 -2.21 0.44 0.03
N CYS A 208 -1.74 -0.78 0.26
CA CYS A 208 -0.34 -1.18 0.10
C CYS A 208 -0.25 -2.37 -0.85
N LEU A 209 0.76 -2.38 -1.72
CA LEU A 209 1.12 -3.56 -2.50
C LEU A 209 2.39 -4.20 -1.94
N VAL A 210 2.28 -5.46 -1.52
CA VAL A 210 3.37 -6.22 -0.90
C VAL A 210 3.57 -7.53 -1.65
N ASN A 211 4.78 -7.81 -2.08
CA ASN A 211 5.11 -9.07 -2.74
C ASN A 211 6.36 -9.72 -2.14
N THR A 212 7.54 -9.11 -2.31
CA THR A 212 8.82 -9.72 -1.92
C THR A 212 8.85 -10.15 -0.45
N ALA A 213 8.36 -9.31 0.46
CA ALA A 213 8.36 -9.61 1.89
C ALA A 213 7.53 -10.85 2.25
N ILE A 214 6.43 -11.09 1.54
CA ILE A 214 5.61 -12.28 1.70
C ILE A 214 6.32 -13.48 1.05
N ALA A 215 6.74 -13.33 -0.22
CA ALA A 215 7.26 -14.42 -1.02
C ALA A 215 8.60 -14.99 -0.49
N THR A 216 9.39 -14.18 0.21
CA THR A 216 10.70 -14.58 0.75
C THR A 216 10.68 -14.90 2.24
N ALA A 217 9.51 -14.86 2.89
CA ALA A 217 9.36 -15.29 4.27
C ALA A 217 9.52 -16.81 4.39
N SER A 218 9.92 -17.28 5.57
CA SER A 218 9.99 -18.73 5.86
C SER A 218 8.63 -19.40 5.80
N ASP A 219 7.57 -18.68 6.22
CA ASP A 219 6.17 -19.05 6.06
C ASP A 219 5.41 -17.92 5.36
N PRO A 220 5.27 -17.98 4.01
CA PRO A 220 4.60 -16.95 3.25
C PRO A 220 3.10 -16.82 3.57
N VAL A 221 2.42 -17.90 3.98
CA VAL A 221 0.99 -17.88 4.31
C VAL A 221 0.78 -17.11 5.62
N CYS A 222 1.55 -17.44 6.66
CA CYS A 222 1.54 -16.71 7.92
C CYS A 222 1.94 -15.22 7.73
N MET A 223 2.95 -14.95 6.91
CA MET A 223 3.36 -13.59 6.61
C MET A 223 2.26 -12.81 5.87
N GLY A 224 1.53 -13.45 4.95
CA GLY A 224 0.37 -12.87 4.29
C GLY A 224 -0.73 -12.46 5.29
N THR A 225 -1.03 -13.31 6.26
CA THR A 225 -1.97 -13.02 7.37
C THR A 225 -1.50 -11.77 8.14
N ALA A 226 -0.23 -11.75 8.56
CA ALA A 226 0.33 -10.63 9.33
C ALA A 226 0.25 -9.29 8.56
N PHE A 227 0.49 -9.29 7.24
CA PHE A 227 0.31 -8.10 6.42
C PHE A 227 -1.16 -7.68 6.31
N GLY A 228 -2.10 -8.62 6.15
CA GLY A 228 -3.52 -8.32 6.13
C GLY A 228 -4.00 -7.68 7.44
N GLU A 229 -3.54 -8.19 8.57
CA GLU A 229 -3.84 -7.63 9.90
C GLU A 229 -3.26 -6.23 10.08
N ALA A 230 -1.98 -6.04 9.70
CA ALA A 230 -1.29 -4.77 9.79
C ALA A 230 -1.98 -3.66 8.97
N VAL A 231 -2.36 -3.96 7.72
CA VAL A 231 -3.09 -3.02 6.85
C VAL A 231 -4.43 -2.63 7.46
N ARG A 232 -5.18 -3.59 8.02
CA ARG A 232 -6.45 -3.31 8.70
C ARG A 232 -6.24 -2.49 9.97
N ALA A 233 -5.21 -2.79 10.77
CA ALA A 233 -4.90 -2.05 11.99
C ALA A 233 -4.54 -0.60 11.69
N GLY A 234 -3.62 -0.36 10.74
CA GLY A 234 -3.21 0.99 10.35
C GLY A 234 -4.37 1.81 9.79
N ARG A 235 -5.24 1.20 8.97
CA ARG A 235 -6.43 1.91 8.48
C ARG A 235 -7.40 2.30 9.59
N LYS A 236 -7.64 1.40 10.54
CA LYS A 236 -8.47 1.71 11.72
C LYS A 236 -7.87 2.84 12.55
N ALA A 237 -6.55 2.84 12.75
CA ALA A 237 -5.85 3.90 13.48
C ALA A 237 -5.98 5.26 12.77
N TYR A 238 -5.81 5.30 11.43
CA TYR A 238 -6.02 6.49 10.61
C TYR A 238 -7.44 7.07 10.78
N LEU A 239 -8.45 6.21 10.68
CA LEU A 239 -9.86 6.62 10.80
C LEU A 239 -10.23 7.06 12.21
N ALA A 240 -9.61 6.48 13.22
CA ALA A 240 -9.81 6.88 14.63
C ALA A 240 -9.16 8.23 14.96
N GLY A 241 -8.20 8.67 14.15
CA GLY A 241 -7.34 9.80 14.43
C GLY A 241 -6.21 9.43 15.40
N LEU A 242 -4.97 9.62 14.97
CA LEU A 242 -3.80 9.36 15.79
C LEU A 242 -3.68 10.36 16.93
N GLY A 243 -3.20 9.90 18.10
CA GLY A 243 -2.89 10.74 19.23
C GLY A 243 -1.85 11.81 18.88
N ARG A 244 -1.95 12.95 19.54
CA ARG A 244 -1.01 14.07 19.36
C ARG A 244 0.43 13.67 19.72
N VAL A 245 1.37 13.99 18.83
CA VAL A 245 2.80 13.90 19.13
C VAL A 245 3.26 15.24 19.70
N LEU A 246 3.82 15.23 20.91
CA LEU A 246 4.42 16.41 21.52
C LEU A 246 5.82 16.62 20.95
N SER A 247 6.09 17.82 20.45
CA SER A 247 7.43 18.19 19.96
C SER A 247 8.41 18.42 21.11
N ASN A 248 7.92 18.87 22.26
CA ASN A 248 8.73 19.15 23.44
C ASN A 248 7.97 18.69 24.70
N GLY A 249 8.71 18.11 25.65
CA GLY A 249 8.18 17.71 26.95
C GLY A 249 7.34 16.43 26.91
N ALA A 250 6.62 16.21 28.00
CA ALA A 250 5.68 15.10 28.17
C ALA A 250 4.46 15.59 28.94
N GLU A 251 3.32 14.95 28.74
CA GLU A 251 2.09 15.19 29.52
C GLU A 251 1.80 13.95 30.35
N ALA A 252 1.47 14.17 31.64
CA ALA A 252 1.03 13.09 32.50
C ALA A 252 -0.31 12.54 31.99
N SER A 253 -0.52 11.22 32.12
CA SER A 253 -1.77 10.56 31.72
C SER A 253 -2.96 10.93 32.61
N SER A 254 -2.70 11.50 33.79
CA SER A 254 -3.72 12.04 34.72
C SER A 254 -3.63 13.56 34.73
N PRO A 255 -4.76 14.31 34.64
CA PRO A 255 -4.77 15.75 34.83
C PRO A 255 -4.22 16.12 36.24
N GLU A 256 -3.52 17.25 36.35
CA GLU A 256 -2.94 17.72 37.63
C GLU A 256 -3.99 17.81 38.74
N GLU A 257 -5.22 18.17 38.40
CA GLU A 257 -6.35 18.26 39.33
C GLU A 257 -6.85 16.90 39.86
N MET A 258 -6.41 15.78 39.27
CA MET A 258 -6.77 14.42 39.64
C MET A 258 -5.57 13.59 40.11
N HIS A 259 -4.51 14.23 40.60
CA HIS A 259 -3.35 13.48 41.09
C HIS A 259 -3.76 12.59 42.26
N LEU A 260 -3.59 11.27 42.09
CA LEU A 260 -3.72 10.27 43.18
C LEU A 260 -2.83 10.60 44.40
N THR A 261 -1.81 11.44 44.19
CA THR A 261 -0.87 11.90 45.23
C THR A 261 -1.34 13.17 45.93
N GLY A 262 -2.45 13.80 45.52
CA GLY A 262 -3.00 15.00 46.18
C GLY A 262 -3.29 14.77 47.68
N PHE A 263 -3.74 13.57 48.03
CA PHE A 263 -3.94 13.19 49.43
C PHE A 263 -2.63 13.03 50.24
N LEU A 264 -1.48 12.84 49.57
CA LEU A 264 -0.17 12.78 50.26
C LEU A 264 0.40 14.17 50.53
N SER A 265 0.01 15.18 49.76
CA SER A 265 0.45 16.57 49.97
C SER A 265 -0.35 17.28 51.08
N GLU A 266 -1.60 16.88 51.33
CA GLU A 266 -2.42 17.45 52.44
C GLU A 266 -1.99 16.94 53.83
N GLY A 267 -1.22 15.85 53.91
CA GLY A 267 -0.69 15.30 55.17
C GLY A 267 0.53 16.03 55.76
N ALA A 268 1.15 16.95 55.03
CA ALA A 268 2.41 17.58 55.44
C ALA A 268 2.24 18.94 56.17
N THR A 269 1.02 19.44 56.32
CA THR A 269 0.77 20.79 56.89
C THR A 269 0.24 20.82 58.31
N ASN A 270 0.07 19.68 59.00
CA ASN A 270 -0.36 19.66 60.40
C ASN A 270 0.79 19.23 61.34
N GLY A 271 1.88 20.01 61.35
CA GLY A 271 2.81 20.02 62.50
C GLY A 271 2.24 20.90 63.60
N PRO A 272 2.40 20.51 64.90
CA PRO A 272 1.80 21.27 65.98
C PRO A 272 2.43 22.67 66.10
N GLN A 273 1.59 23.72 66.06
CA GLN A 273 1.99 25.05 66.44
C GLN A 273 2.33 25.00 67.89
N THR A 274 3.60 25.03 68.28
CA THR A 274 4.04 25.32 69.65
C THR A 274 3.72 26.77 69.99
N ALA A 275 2.76 26.95 70.82
CA ALA A 275 2.55 28.19 71.54
C ALA A 275 3.79 28.45 72.39
N GLY A 276 4.55 29.51 72.08
CA GLY A 276 5.65 30.04 72.87
C GLY A 276 5.38 31.50 73.24
N ARG A 277 5.47 31.76 74.49
CA ARG A 277 5.27 33.03 75.20
C ARG A 277 6.13 34.16 74.67
#